data_801b8f82f920a3dcd420b57b4e20eb10
#
_entry.id   801b8f82f920a3dcd420b57b4e20eb10
#
_cell.length_a   1.000
_cell.length_b   1.000
_cell.length_c   1.000
_cell.angle_alpha   90.00
_cell.angle_beta   90.00
_cell.angle_gamma   90.00
#
_symmetry.space_group_name_H-M   'P 1'
#
loop_
_entity.id
_entity.type
_entity.pdbx_description
1 polymer ?
#
loop_
_entity_poly.entity_id
_entity_poly.type
_entity_poly.pdbx_seq_one_letter_code
_entity_poly.pdbx_strand_id
1 'polypeptide(L)'
;SESQERMAVVIEASAEEEFKRYCAEENIEVTHVADVTDSRRMRMYNKGKLVVDLSREFIDSAGAKHYAQAAIGAVEERDPFRREVKGGTLREKMLANLADDNVLSQKGLIEMFDSTIGASTVLLPFGGRTQRSETQVSVQKLPTDGYTDTASIMAFGYNPFLASWSPYHGAAYAVVDAAAKVVAAGARYDKMRYSYQEYFERMTKSPRTWGKPLGALLGALKMQVELGLPSIGGKDSMSGT
;
A
#
# COMPACT_ATOMS: atom_id res chain seq x y z
N SER A 1 -18.77 -0.64 9.59
CA SER A 1 -18.99 -0.40 8.16
C SER A 1 -18.17 0.79 7.71
N GLU A 2 -17.59 0.73 6.55
CA GLU A 2 -16.86 1.83 5.91
C GLU A 2 -17.70 2.41 4.78
N SER A 3 -17.57 3.73 4.58
CA SER A 3 -17.99 4.38 3.36
C SER A 3 -16.72 4.80 2.62
N GLN A 4 -16.54 4.27 1.43
CA GLN A 4 -15.36 4.50 0.60
C GLN A 4 -15.51 5.78 -0.22
N GLU A 5 -14.37 6.34 -0.64
CA GLU A 5 -14.28 7.47 -1.57
C GLU A 5 -15.03 8.73 -1.14
N ARG A 6 -15.13 8.95 0.17
CA ARG A 6 -15.72 10.16 0.73
C ARG A 6 -14.66 11.17 1.09
N MET A 7 -14.90 12.40 0.73
CA MET A 7 -14.03 13.53 1.04
C MET A 7 -14.78 14.57 1.84
N ALA A 8 -14.16 15.09 2.90
CA ALA A 8 -14.63 16.25 3.62
C ALA A 8 -13.76 17.45 3.24
N VAL A 9 -14.39 18.55 2.85
CA VAL A 9 -13.71 19.79 2.51
C VAL A 9 -14.20 20.91 3.39
N VAL A 10 -13.34 21.88 3.69
CA VAL A 10 -13.71 23.11 4.39
C VAL A 10 -13.60 24.26 3.39
N ILE A 11 -14.68 24.99 3.22
CA ILE A 11 -14.75 26.11 2.29
C ILE A 11 -15.37 27.34 2.99
N GLU A 12 -15.20 28.52 2.43
CA GLU A 12 -15.89 29.70 2.86
C GLU A 12 -17.41 29.56 2.60
N ALA A 13 -18.24 30.03 3.55
CA ALA A 13 -19.68 29.93 3.43
C ALA A 13 -20.22 30.57 2.14
N SER A 14 -19.59 31.64 1.68
CA SER A 14 -19.95 32.33 0.42
C SER A 14 -19.68 31.52 -0.83
N ALA A 15 -18.81 30.51 -0.76
CA ALA A 15 -18.44 29.63 -1.89
C ALA A 15 -19.27 28.34 -1.96
N GLU A 16 -20.17 28.10 -0.98
CA GLU A 16 -20.89 26.82 -0.88
C GLU A 16 -21.73 26.52 -2.12
N GLU A 17 -22.51 27.47 -2.60
CA GLU A 17 -23.40 27.24 -3.76
C GLU A 17 -22.60 27.06 -5.07
N GLU A 18 -21.51 27.79 -5.21
CA GLU A 18 -20.61 27.61 -6.38
C GLU A 18 -19.95 26.23 -6.34
N PHE A 19 -19.48 25.79 -5.19
CA PHE A 19 -18.90 24.47 -5.01
C PHE A 19 -19.90 23.34 -5.31
N LYS A 20 -21.14 23.47 -4.81
CA LYS A 20 -22.22 22.51 -5.12
C LYS A 20 -22.50 22.43 -6.62
N ARG A 21 -22.48 23.57 -7.31
CA ARG A 21 -22.68 23.63 -8.76
C ARG A 21 -21.58 22.87 -9.51
N TYR A 22 -20.30 23.09 -9.18
CA TYR A 22 -19.20 22.37 -9.79
C TYR A 22 -19.27 20.86 -9.54
N CYS A 23 -19.60 20.45 -8.33
CA CYS A 23 -19.79 19.04 -8.03
C CYS A 23 -20.96 18.40 -8.81
N ALA A 24 -22.05 19.15 -8.98
CA ALA A 24 -23.19 18.68 -9.77
C ALA A 24 -22.84 18.53 -11.26
N GLU A 25 -22.01 19.41 -11.82
CA GLU A 25 -21.48 19.30 -13.19
C GLU A 25 -20.67 17.99 -13.38
N GLU A 26 -19.96 17.54 -12.33
CA GLU A 26 -19.22 16.29 -12.31
C GLU A 26 -20.05 15.07 -11.82
N ASN A 27 -21.36 15.25 -11.61
CA ASN A 27 -22.26 14.23 -11.09
C ASN A 27 -21.86 13.71 -9.69
N ILE A 28 -21.34 14.56 -8.84
CA ILE A 28 -20.90 14.26 -7.47
C ILE A 28 -21.92 14.79 -6.48
N GLU A 29 -22.38 13.93 -5.56
CA GLU A 29 -23.24 14.32 -4.45
C GLU A 29 -22.46 15.11 -3.40
N VAL A 30 -23.00 16.25 -2.98
CA VAL A 30 -22.45 17.12 -1.94
C VAL A 30 -23.49 17.44 -0.89
N THR A 31 -23.11 17.30 0.36
CA THR A 31 -23.97 17.65 1.50
C THR A 31 -23.21 18.52 2.49
N HIS A 32 -23.82 19.61 2.89
CA HIS A 32 -23.34 20.41 4.03
C HIS A 32 -23.56 19.61 5.32
N VAL A 33 -22.51 19.31 6.03
CA VAL A 33 -22.56 18.43 7.22
C VAL A 33 -22.26 19.13 8.53
N ALA A 34 -21.54 20.25 8.49
CA ALA A 34 -21.15 20.99 9.69
C ALA A 34 -20.70 22.43 9.40
N ASP A 35 -20.82 23.28 10.39
CA ASP A 35 -20.24 24.64 10.42
C ASP A 35 -19.00 24.66 11.32
N VAL A 36 -17.94 25.32 10.84
CA VAL A 36 -16.78 25.61 11.67
C VAL A 36 -17.06 26.77 12.58
N THR A 37 -16.85 26.59 13.89
CA THR A 37 -17.10 27.62 14.91
C THR A 37 -15.86 27.89 15.75
N ASP A 38 -15.81 29.01 16.40
CA ASP A 38 -14.78 29.43 17.37
C ASP A 38 -14.99 28.88 18.78
N SER A 39 -16.10 28.15 18.99
CA SER A 39 -16.51 27.63 20.30
C SER A 39 -15.54 26.67 20.96
N ARG A 40 -14.53 26.19 20.20
CA ARG A 40 -13.58 25.13 20.60
C ARG A 40 -14.26 23.86 21.11
N ARG A 41 -15.43 23.55 20.54
CA ARG A 41 -16.21 22.36 20.88
C ARG A 41 -16.69 21.67 19.61
N MET A 42 -16.65 20.35 19.60
CA MET A 42 -17.33 19.52 18.62
C MET A 42 -18.71 19.17 19.16
N ARG A 43 -19.76 19.61 18.46
CA ARG A 43 -21.14 19.31 18.80
C ARG A 43 -21.82 18.57 17.66
N MET A 44 -22.57 17.54 18.01
CA MET A 44 -23.43 16.84 17.07
C MET A 44 -24.85 16.84 17.55
N TYR A 45 -25.77 17.08 16.61
CA TYR A 45 -27.19 17.10 16.85
C TYR A 45 -27.89 15.98 16.08
N ASN A 46 -28.82 15.31 16.70
CA ASN A 46 -29.72 14.37 16.03
C ASN A 46 -31.17 14.81 16.28
N LYS A 47 -31.89 15.14 15.20
CA LYS A 47 -33.27 15.66 15.27
C LYS A 47 -33.42 16.81 16.28
N GLY A 48 -32.48 17.75 16.26
CA GLY A 48 -32.45 18.92 17.12
C GLY A 48 -31.98 18.68 18.57
N LYS A 49 -31.72 17.42 18.96
CA LYS A 49 -31.18 17.09 20.27
C LYS A 49 -29.65 16.99 20.23
N LEU A 50 -28.98 17.68 21.14
CA LEU A 50 -27.53 17.58 21.32
C LEU A 50 -27.19 16.17 21.83
N VAL A 51 -26.40 15.43 21.05
CA VAL A 51 -25.99 14.04 21.36
C VAL A 51 -24.49 13.91 21.61
N VAL A 52 -23.67 14.85 21.12
CA VAL A 52 -22.25 14.95 21.41
C VAL A 52 -21.91 16.40 21.71
N ASP A 53 -21.14 16.60 22.77
CA ASP A 53 -20.56 17.92 23.15
C ASP A 53 -19.20 17.70 23.79
N LEU A 54 -18.12 17.70 22.97
CA LEU A 54 -16.76 17.47 23.38
C LEU A 54 -15.89 18.72 23.23
N SER A 55 -15.04 18.99 24.20
CA SER A 55 -14.06 20.07 24.05
C SER A 55 -12.98 19.73 23.07
N ARG A 56 -12.45 20.71 22.37
CA ARG A 56 -11.30 20.53 21.46
C ARG A 56 -10.08 19.96 22.18
N GLU A 57 -9.84 20.40 23.41
CA GLU A 57 -8.74 19.90 24.24
C GLU A 57 -8.85 18.39 24.51
N PHE A 58 -10.06 17.89 24.78
CA PHE A 58 -10.28 16.46 24.94
C PHE A 58 -10.02 15.68 23.65
N ILE A 59 -10.51 16.19 22.52
CA ILE A 59 -10.28 15.56 21.20
C ILE A 59 -8.80 15.55 20.85
N ASP A 60 -8.09 16.65 21.06
CA ASP A 60 -6.67 16.78 20.77
C ASP A 60 -5.78 15.93 21.69
N SER A 61 -6.29 15.53 22.86
CA SER A 61 -5.58 14.59 23.74
C SER A 61 -5.53 13.15 23.18
N ALA A 62 -6.33 12.85 22.16
CA ALA A 62 -6.50 11.50 21.58
C ALA A 62 -6.82 10.42 22.64
N GLY A 63 -7.39 10.80 23.79
CA GLY A 63 -7.69 9.93 24.91
C GLY A 63 -6.48 9.65 25.81
N ALA A 64 -6.47 8.47 26.45
CA ALA A 64 -5.38 8.06 27.34
C ALA A 64 -4.09 7.76 26.54
N LYS A 65 -2.94 8.18 27.09
CA LYS A 65 -1.64 7.85 26.51
C LYS A 65 -1.43 6.33 26.57
N HIS A 66 -1.05 5.76 25.45
CA HIS A 66 -0.68 4.36 25.34
C HIS A 66 0.83 4.25 25.15
N TYR A 67 1.43 3.29 25.85
CA TYR A 67 2.84 3.01 25.76
C TYR A 67 3.03 1.57 25.32
N ALA A 68 3.89 1.36 24.36
CA ALA A 68 4.32 0.04 23.91
C ALA A 68 5.85 -0.03 23.90
N GLN A 69 6.37 -1.21 24.15
CA GLN A 69 7.78 -1.51 23.96
C GLN A 69 7.90 -2.38 22.69
N ALA A 70 8.92 -2.13 21.90
CA ALA A 70 9.24 -2.93 20.73
C ALA A 70 10.65 -3.54 20.89
N ALA A 71 10.77 -4.83 20.61
CA ALA A 71 12.03 -5.55 20.62
C ALA A 71 12.23 -6.28 19.29
N ILE A 72 13.13 -5.79 18.47
CA ILE A 72 13.50 -6.46 17.22
C ILE A 72 14.26 -7.74 17.56
N GLY A 73 13.78 -8.88 17.07
CA GLY A 73 14.41 -10.17 17.31
C GLY A 73 15.75 -10.31 16.59
N ALA A 74 16.64 -11.11 17.17
CA ALA A 74 17.84 -11.53 16.46
C ALA A 74 17.44 -12.33 15.19
N VAL A 75 18.23 -12.17 14.15
CA VAL A 75 18.05 -12.91 12.89
C VAL A 75 18.61 -14.32 13.07
N GLU A 76 17.90 -15.32 12.57
CA GLU A 76 18.38 -16.68 12.57
C GLU A 76 19.67 -16.82 11.75
N GLU A 77 20.67 -17.53 12.30
CA GLU A 77 21.93 -17.83 11.62
C GLU A 77 21.72 -18.91 10.55
N ARG A 78 21.04 -18.56 9.48
CA ARG A 78 20.89 -19.40 8.29
C ARG A 78 20.97 -18.55 7.02
N ASP A 79 21.40 -19.14 5.93
CA ASP A 79 21.34 -18.50 4.63
C ASP A 79 19.87 -18.39 4.17
N PRO A 80 19.27 -17.17 4.10
CA PRO A 80 17.88 -17.00 3.72
C PRO A 80 17.61 -17.32 2.25
N PHE A 81 18.64 -17.40 1.42
CA PHE A 81 18.52 -17.73 0.00
C PHE A 81 18.64 -19.24 -0.26
N ARG A 82 19.08 -20.01 0.75
CA ARG A 82 19.15 -21.46 0.64
C ARG A 82 17.81 -22.07 1.05
N ARG A 83 17.14 -22.65 0.07
CA ARG A 83 15.87 -23.33 0.24
C ARG A 83 16.02 -24.82 -0.04
N GLU A 84 15.54 -25.65 0.87
CA GLU A 84 15.41 -27.08 0.63
C GLU A 84 14.14 -27.35 -0.20
N VAL A 85 14.32 -27.97 -1.36
CA VAL A 85 13.23 -28.39 -2.23
C VAL A 85 13.05 -29.89 -2.10
N LYS A 86 11.83 -30.34 -1.85
CA LYS A 86 11.48 -31.77 -1.71
C LYS A 86 11.74 -32.53 -3.01
N GLY A 87 12.27 -33.75 -2.91
CA GLY A 87 12.51 -34.67 -4.04
C GLY A 87 13.89 -35.31 -4.02
N GLY A 88 14.01 -36.53 -4.51
CA GLY A 88 15.28 -37.27 -4.66
C GLY A 88 16.00 -36.97 -5.95
N THR A 89 15.27 -36.74 -7.04
CA THR A 89 15.79 -36.42 -8.36
C THR A 89 15.66 -34.95 -8.71
N LEU A 90 16.44 -34.46 -9.67
CA LEU A 90 16.30 -33.08 -10.17
C LEU A 90 14.90 -32.79 -10.70
N ARG A 91 14.30 -33.75 -11.43
CA ARG A 91 12.93 -33.60 -11.95
C ARG A 91 11.93 -33.44 -10.83
N GLU A 92 11.97 -34.23 -9.78
CA GLU A 92 11.08 -34.16 -8.62
C GLU A 92 11.25 -32.83 -7.91
N LYS A 93 12.49 -32.36 -7.71
CA LYS A 93 12.77 -31.06 -7.13
C LYS A 93 12.20 -29.91 -7.95
N MET A 94 12.35 -29.95 -9.27
CA MET A 94 11.78 -28.94 -10.17
C MET A 94 10.25 -28.92 -10.09
N LEU A 95 9.60 -30.09 -10.14
CA LEU A 95 8.14 -30.18 -10.03
C LEU A 95 7.64 -29.70 -8.68
N ALA A 96 8.31 -30.07 -7.59
CA ALA A 96 7.95 -29.62 -6.23
C ALA A 96 8.12 -28.11 -6.08
N ASN A 97 9.15 -27.52 -6.68
CA ASN A 97 9.35 -26.07 -6.66
C ASN A 97 8.27 -25.34 -7.46
N LEU A 98 7.90 -25.86 -8.64
CA LEU A 98 6.85 -25.27 -9.47
C LEU A 98 5.44 -25.42 -8.88
N ALA A 99 5.24 -26.36 -7.97
CA ALA A 99 3.99 -26.57 -7.26
C ALA A 99 3.86 -25.76 -5.97
N ASP A 100 4.88 -25.00 -5.59
CA ASP A 100 4.83 -24.13 -4.41
C ASP A 100 3.99 -22.90 -4.69
N ASP A 101 3.09 -22.54 -3.77
CA ASP A 101 2.13 -21.44 -3.91
C ASP A 101 2.80 -20.07 -4.17
N ASN A 102 4.06 -19.89 -3.74
CA ASN A 102 4.83 -18.67 -4.00
C ASN A 102 5.60 -18.69 -5.33
N VAL A 103 5.56 -19.81 -6.07
CA VAL A 103 6.33 -20.02 -7.31
C VAL A 103 5.42 -20.32 -8.49
N LEU A 104 4.30 -21.02 -8.26
CA LEU A 104 3.35 -21.39 -9.31
C LEU A 104 2.81 -20.14 -10.04
N SER A 105 2.48 -20.31 -11.32
CA SER A 105 1.92 -19.21 -12.11
C SER A 105 0.58 -18.74 -11.58
N GLN A 106 0.43 -17.42 -11.41
CA GLN A 106 -0.80 -16.77 -10.99
C GLN A 106 -1.74 -16.46 -12.18
N LYS A 107 -1.47 -17.01 -13.35
CA LYS A 107 -2.20 -16.70 -14.60
C LYS A 107 -3.69 -16.83 -14.47
N GLY A 108 -4.18 -17.90 -13.85
CA GLY A 108 -5.61 -18.11 -13.66
C GLY A 108 -6.31 -17.04 -12.83
N LEU A 109 -5.64 -16.49 -11.82
CA LEU A 109 -6.16 -15.37 -11.04
C LEU A 109 -6.14 -14.07 -11.83
N ILE A 110 -5.05 -13.81 -12.54
CA ILE A 110 -4.86 -12.57 -13.31
C ILE A 110 -5.88 -12.50 -14.46
N GLU A 111 -6.16 -13.62 -15.13
CA GLU A 111 -7.14 -13.69 -16.22
C GLU A 111 -8.61 -13.48 -15.77
N MET A 112 -8.88 -13.49 -14.47
CA MET A 112 -10.20 -13.13 -13.92
C MET A 112 -10.45 -11.61 -13.90
N PHE A 113 -9.43 -10.79 -14.12
CA PHE A 113 -9.52 -9.33 -14.07
C PHE A 113 -9.24 -8.71 -15.43
N ASP A 114 -9.90 -7.58 -15.69
CA ASP A 114 -9.69 -6.81 -16.92
C ASP A 114 -8.35 -6.07 -16.87
N SER A 115 -7.40 -6.52 -17.69
CA SER A 115 -6.08 -5.88 -17.80
C SER A 115 -6.00 -4.80 -18.89
N THR A 116 -7.05 -4.62 -19.69
CA THR A 116 -7.09 -3.70 -20.84
C THR A 116 -8.18 -2.64 -20.72
N ILE A 117 -8.87 -2.58 -19.59
CA ILE A 117 -9.94 -1.60 -19.37
C ILE A 117 -9.41 -0.17 -19.51
N GLY A 118 -10.19 0.70 -20.15
CA GLY A 118 -9.78 2.08 -20.45
C GLY A 118 -8.77 2.21 -21.59
N ALA A 119 -8.36 1.11 -22.22
CA ALA A 119 -7.43 1.08 -23.37
C ALA A 119 -6.07 1.78 -23.15
N SER A 120 -5.65 1.94 -21.89
CA SER A 120 -4.40 2.62 -21.52
C SER A 120 -3.23 1.68 -21.28
N THR A 121 -3.45 0.37 -21.29
CA THR A 121 -2.44 -0.65 -20.97
C THR A 121 -1.35 -0.71 -22.04
N VAL A 122 -0.10 -0.46 -21.62
CA VAL A 122 1.08 -0.59 -22.47
C VAL A 122 1.68 -1.98 -22.39
N LEU A 123 1.76 -2.55 -21.17
CA LEU A 123 2.23 -3.91 -20.93
C LEU A 123 1.12 -4.76 -20.34
N LEU A 124 0.80 -5.87 -21.02
CA LEU A 124 -0.11 -6.87 -20.49
C LEU A 124 0.56 -7.66 -19.34
N PRO A 125 -0.22 -8.24 -18.41
CA PRO A 125 0.31 -9.06 -17.32
C PRO A 125 1.16 -10.23 -17.79
N PHE A 126 0.88 -10.76 -18.98
CA PHE A 126 1.70 -11.79 -19.65
C PHE A 126 2.12 -11.29 -21.02
N GLY A 127 3.43 -11.26 -21.24
CA GLY A 127 4.06 -10.81 -22.47
C GLY A 127 4.72 -11.94 -23.26
N GLY A 128 5.53 -11.52 -24.24
CA GLY A 128 6.20 -12.39 -25.19
C GLY A 128 5.25 -12.89 -26.29
N ARG A 129 5.81 -13.54 -27.29
CA ARG A 129 5.08 -14.02 -28.47
C ARG A 129 3.96 -15.02 -28.12
N THR A 130 4.13 -15.78 -27.06
CA THR A 130 3.14 -16.78 -26.60
C THR A 130 2.32 -16.33 -25.40
N GLN A 131 2.52 -15.09 -24.94
CA GLN A 131 1.84 -14.51 -23.75
C GLN A 131 1.93 -15.42 -22.50
N ARG A 132 3.14 -15.91 -22.23
CA ARG A 132 3.44 -16.81 -21.09
C ARG A 132 4.48 -16.26 -20.14
N SER A 133 5.14 -15.14 -20.48
CA SER A 133 6.14 -14.50 -19.63
C SER A 133 5.46 -13.47 -18.76
N GLU A 134 5.52 -13.65 -17.45
CA GLU A 134 4.94 -12.71 -16.49
C GLU A 134 5.62 -11.35 -16.58
N THR A 135 4.80 -10.30 -16.63
CA THR A 135 5.25 -8.92 -16.60
C THR A 135 5.21 -8.44 -15.14
N GLN A 136 6.34 -8.07 -14.58
CA GLN A 136 6.46 -7.70 -13.16
C GLN A 136 6.24 -6.21 -12.88
N VAL A 137 5.69 -5.48 -13.84
CA VAL A 137 5.37 -4.06 -13.75
C VAL A 137 4.03 -3.78 -14.42
N SER A 138 3.33 -2.74 -13.96
CA SER A 138 2.20 -2.17 -14.66
C SER A 138 2.65 -0.89 -15.37
N VAL A 139 2.38 -0.80 -16.67
CA VAL A 139 2.65 0.41 -17.46
C VAL A 139 1.35 0.83 -18.12
N GLN A 140 0.86 2.02 -17.73
CA GLN A 140 -0.42 2.55 -18.18
C GLN A 140 -0.22 3.96 -18.75
N LYS A 141 -0.80 4.25 -19.92
CA LYS A 141 -0.86 5.62 -20.45
C LYS A 141 -1.71 6.49 -19.53
N LEU A 142 -1.33 7.75 -19.37
CA LEU A 142 -2.13 8.69 -18.61
C LEU A 142 -3.45 8.98 -19.34
N PRO A 143 -4.58 9.05 -18.63
CA PRO A 143 -5.85 9.46 -19.22
C PRO A 143 -5.77 10.94 -19.61
N THR A 144 -6.02 11.23 -20.88
CA THR A 144 -6.06 12.58 -21.44
C THR A 144 -7.09 12.65 -22.54
N ASP A 145 -7.53 13.85 -22.86
CA ASP A 145 -8.29 14.09 -24.08
C ASP A 145 -7.38 13.89 -25.30
N GLY A 146 -7.65 12.84 -26.08
CA GLY A 146 -6.84 12.46 -27.24
C GLY A 146 -5.71 11.49 -26.91
N TYR A 147 -4.61 11.58 -27.63
CA TYR A 147 -3.48 10.65 -27.55
C TYR A 147 -2.33 11.19 -26.71
N THR A 148 -1.70 10.31 -25.95
CA THR A 148 -0.47 10.61 -25.20
C THR A 148 0.53 9.45 -25.26
N ASP A 149 1.82 9.77 -25.26
CA ASP A 149 2.90 8.81 -25.05
C ASP A 149 3.42 8.80 -23.58
N THR A 150 2.87 9.68 -22.75
CA THR A 150 3.20 9.69 -21.32
C THR A 150 2.51 8.54 -20.61
N ALA A 151 3.29 7.77 -19.85
CA ALA A 151 2.79 6.62 -19.09
C ALA A 151 3.28 6.66 -17.65
N SER A 152 2.49 6.08 -16.76
CA SER A 152 2.90 5.74 -15.41
C SER A 152 3.46 4.33 -15.38
N ILE A 153 4.45 4.09 -14.52
CA ILE A 153 5.04 2.77 -14.29
C ILE A 153 4.93 2.46 -12.81
N MET A 154 4.39 1.30 -12.48
CA MET A 154 4.25 0.82 -11.11
C MET A 154 4.76 -0.62 -11.00
N ALA A 155 5.47 -0.91 -9.92
CA ALA A 155 5.89 -2.26 -9.55
C ALA A 155 5.81 -2.44 -8.04
N PHE A 156 5.80 -3.68 -7.59
CA PHE A 156 5.95 -3.99 -6.18
C PHE A 156 7.19 -4.84 -5.92
N GLY A 157 7.72 -4.74 -4.71
CA GLY A 157 8.77 -5.60 -4.20
C GLY A 157 8.28 -6.32 -2.95
N TYR A 158 8.43 -7.63 -2.92
CA TYR A 158 8.13 -8.46 -1.76
C TYR A 158 8.70 -9.86 -1.92
N ASN A 159 9.33 -10.36 -0.87
CA ASN A 159 9.77 -11.74 -0.78
C ASN A 159 9.33 -12.34 0.56
N PRO A 160 8.35 -13.26 0.59
CA PRO A 160 7.79 -13.81 1.82
C PRO A 160 8.82 -14.59 2.64
N PHE A 161 9.80 -15.21 2.02
CA PHE A 161 10.84 -15.98 2.71
C PHE A 161 11.83 -15.07 3.44
N LEU A 162 12.22 -13.95 2.80
CA LEU A 162 13.07 -12.93 3.43
C LEU A 162 12.31 -12.18 4.54
N ALA A 163 11.05 -11.82 4.29
CA ALA A 163 10.21 -11.14 5.27
C ALA A 163 9.97 -12.01 6.53
N SER A 164 9.76 -13.32 6.36
CA SER A 164 9.60 -14.26 7.46
C SER A 164 10.89 -14.52 8.22
N TRP A 165 12.03 -14.53 7.53
CA TRP A 165 13.35 -14.68 8.15
C TRP A 165 13.74 -13.43 8.95
N SER A 166 13.53 -12.26 8.39
CA SER A 166 13.81 -10.98 9.03
C SER A 166 12.95 -9.87 8.41
N PRO A 167 11.98 -9.31 9.13
CA PRO A 167 11.18 -8.17 8.64
C PRO A 167 12.05 -6.99 8.19
N TYR A 168 13.15 -6.71 8.89
CA TYR A 168 14.10 -5.66 8.53
C TYR A 168 14.71 -5.89 7.13
N HIS A 169 15.31 -7.07 6.91
CA HIS A 169 15.93 -7.39 5.63
C HIS A 169 14.88 -7.60 4.53
N GLY A 170 13.74 -8.22 4.85
CA GLY A 170 12.64 -8.38 3.90
C GLY A 170 12.16 -7.04 3.35
N ALA A 171 11.96 -6.04 4.21
CA ALA A 171 11.57 -4.70 3.78
C ALA A 171 12.69 -3.99 3.00
N ALA A 172 13.95 -4.10 3.42
CA ALA A 172 15.08 -3.54 2.69
C ALA A 172 15.18 -4.10 1.26
N TYR A 173 15.09 -5.43 1.12
CA TYR A 173 15.08 -6.08 -0.20
C TYR A 173 13.84 -5.69 -1.03
N ALA A 174 12.67 -5.55 -0.42
CA ALA A 174 11.45 -5.15 -1.10
C ALA A 174 11.58 -3.76 -1.76
N VAL A 175 12.20 -2.81 -1.05
CA VAL A 175 12.48 -1.46 -1.58
C VAL A 175 13.38 -1.53 -2.81
N VAL A 176 14.47 -2.30 -2.73
CA VAL A 176 15.42 -2.46 -3.86
C VAL A 176 14.77 -3.19 -5.03
N ASP A 177 14.03 -4.25 -4.77
CA ASP A 177 13.34 -5.05 -5.81
C ASP A 177 12.33 -4.19 -6.58
N ALA A 178 11.49 -3.43 -5.88
CA ALA A 178 10.54 -2.52 -6.53
C ALA A 178 11.24 -1.48 -7.41
N ALA A 179 12.32 -0.85 -6.90
CA ALA A 179 13.11 0.10 -7.68
C ALA A 179 13.73 -0.54 -8.92
N ALA A 180 14.33 -1.71 -8.78
CA ALA A 180 14.96 -2.42 -9.89
C ALA A 180 13.97 -2.75 -11.02
N LYS A 181 12.76 -3.20 -10.67
CA LYS A 181 11.69 -3.50 -11.64
C LYS A 181 11.24 -2.26 -12.40
N VAL A 182 11.02 -1.15 -11.69
CA VAL A 182 10.60 0.13 -12.30
C VAL A 182 11.67 0.68 -13.23
N VAL A 183 12.95 0.61 -12.83
CA VAL A 183 14.08 1.02 -13.70
C VAL A 183 14.22 0.10 -14.90
N ALA A 184 14.09 -1.22 -14.71
CA ALA A 184 14.15 -2.19 -15.81
C ALA A 184 13.04 -1.97 -16.85
N ALA A 185 11.90 -1.41 -16.44
CA ALA A 185 10.81 -1.02 -17.33
C ALA A 185 11.01 0.33 -18.02
N GLY A 186 12.13 1.01 -17.77
CA GLY A 186 12.51 2.26 -18.45
C GLY A 186 12.21 3.54 -17.68
N ALA A 187 11.75 3.47 -16.46
CA ALA A 187 11.52 4.66 -15.65
C ALA A 187 12.83 5.32 -15.19
N ARG A 188 12.76 6.62 -15.01
CA ARG A 188 13.87 7.36 -14.40
C ARG A 188 13.94 7.09 -12.91
N TYR A 189 15.11 6.67 -12.44
CA TYR A 189 15.38 6.38 -11.04
C TYR A 189 14.99 7.54 -10.10
N ASP A 190 15.40 8.77 -10.44
CA ASP A 190 15.22 9.96 -9.61
C ASP A 190 13.77 10.47 -9.50
N LYS A 191 12.86 9.89 -10.27
CA LYS A 191 11.43 10.28 -10.29
C LYS A 191 10.50 9.31 -9.55
N MET A 192 11.04 8.22 -9.02
CA MET A 192 10.24 7.26 -8.29
C MET A 192 9.78 7.77 -6.92
N ARG A 193 8.65 7.24 -6.48
CA ARG A 193 8.11 7.43 -5.14
C ARG A 193 7.57 6.10 -4.64
N TYR A 194 7.71 5.84 -3.35
CA TYR A 194 7.20 4.63 -2.74
C TYR A 194 5.85 4.86 -2.06
N SER A 195 5.05 3.81 -2.03
CA SER A 195 3.93 3.63 -1.12
C SER A 195 4.10 2.27 -0.47
N TYR A 196 3.94 2.20 0.85
CA TYR A 196 4.15 0.97 1.60
C TYR A 196 2.84 0.36 2.05
N GLN A 197 2.76 -0.96 2.00
CA GLN A 197 1.69 -1.74 2.61
C GLN A 197 2.32 -2.72 3.59
N GLU A 198 1.95 -2.63 4.85
CA GLU A 198 2.35 -3.57 5.89
C GLU A 198 1.17 -4.41 6.36
N TYR A 199 1.43 -5.69 6.64
CA TYR A 199 0.46 -6.60 7.19
C TYR A 199 1.15 -7.54 8.19
N PHE A 200 0.78 -7.42 9.46
CA PHE A 200 1.32 -8.21 10.55
C PHE A 200 0.21 -8.85 11.37
N GLU A 201 0.58 -9.81 12.22
CA GLU A 201 -0.32 -10.37 13.20
C GLU A 201 -0.84 -9.31 14.18
N ARG A 202 -1.92 -9.62 14.87
CA ARG A 202 -2.51 -8.76 15.89
C ARG A 202 -1.48 -8.39 16.95
N MET A 203 -1.34 -7.11 17.23
CA MET A 203 -0.45 -6.60 18.27
C MET A 203 -0.90 -7.05 19.65
N THR A 204 0.04 -7.51 20.45
CA THR A 204 -0.15 -7.97 21.83
C THR A 204 0.63 -7.09 22.81
N LYS A 205 0.65 -7.45 24.09
CA LYS A 205 1.53 -6.80 25.09
C LYS A 205 3.01 -7.22 24.95
N SER A 206 3.31 -8.22 24.10
CA SER A 206 4.68 -8.67 23.88
C SER A 206 5.48 -7.64 23.06
N PRO A 207 6.65 -7.21 23.53
CA PRO A 207 7.52 -6.32 22.76
C PRO A 207 7.96 -6.91 21.41
N ARG A 208 7.97 -8.23 21.28
CA ARG A 208 8.38 -8.90 20.03
C ARG A 208 7.37 -8.72 18.91
N THR A 209 6.05 -8.67 19.21
CA THR A 209 5.06 -8.41 18.15
C THR A 209 5.20 -7.00 17.60
N TRP A 210 5.49 -6.01 18.45
CA TRP A 210 5.78 -4.63 18.02
C TRP A 210 7.14 -4.50 17.33
N GLY A 211 8.10 -5.37 17.64
CA GLY A 211 9.42 -5.38 17.02
C GLY A 211 9.42 -5.76 15.55
N LYS A 212 8.43 -6.53 15.07
CA LYS A 212 8.33 -6.93 13.66
C LYS A 212 8.03 -5.74 12.74
N PRO A 213 6.92 -4.99 12.90
CA PRO A 213 6.66 -3.82 12.08
C PRO A 213 7.74 -2.74 12.25
N LEU A 214 8.25 -2.51 13.47
CA LEU A 214 9.36 -1.59 13.68
C LEU A 214 10.60 -2.00 12.87
N GLY A 215 10.94 -3.30 12.86
CA GLY A 215 12.05 -3.81 12.07
C GLY A 215 11.85 -3.57 10.57
N ALA A 216 10.66 -3.86 10.05
CA ALA A 216 10.33 -3.61 8.65
C ALA A 216 10.43 -2.12 8.28
N LEU A 217 9.86 -1.23 9.09
CA LEU A 217 9.97 0.22 8.89
C LEU A 217 11.41 0.72 8.88
N LEU A 218 12.25 0.22 9.79
CA LEU A 218 13.67 0.59 9.83
C LEU A 218 14.43 0.08 8.60
N GLY A 219 14.14 -1.12 8.11
CA GLY A 219 14.72 -1.66 6.88
C GLY A 219 14.32 -0.84 5.65
N ALA A 220 13.05 -0.51 5.53
CA ALA A 220 12.54 0.33 4.46
C ALA A 220 13.15 1.75 4.53
N LEU A 221 13.17 2.37 5.71
CA LEU A 221 13.75 3.71 5.92
C LEU A 221 15.22 3.73 5.53
N LYS A 222 16.01 2.73 5.96
CA LYS A 222 17.43 2.65 5.59
C LYS A 222 17.59 2.71 4.08
N MET A 223 16.86 1.89 3.33
CA MET A 223 17.00 1.85 1.87
C MET A 223 16.46 3.10 1.19
N GLN A 224 15.40 3.73 1.70
CA GLN A 224 14.95 5.03 1.18
C GLN A 224 16.04 6.10 1.30
N VAL A 225 16.71 6.16 2.44
CA VAL A 225 17.78 7.13 2.70
C VAL A 225 18.99 6.86 1.79
N GLU A 226 19.41 5.60 1.71
CA GLU A 226 20.56 5.18 0.87
C GLU A 226 20.32 5.41 -0.63
N LEU A 227 19.09 5.18 -1.09
CA LEU A 227 18.70 5.37 -2.48
C LEU A 227 18.28 6.82 -2.79
N GLY A 228 18.05 7.66 -1.79
CA GLY A 228 17.56 9.03 -1.97
C GLY A 228 16.12 9.10 -2.52
N LEU A 229 15.29 8.09 -2.28
CA LEU A 229 13.95 7.97 -2.83
C LEU A 229 12.89 8.07 -1.71
N PRO A 230 12.00 9.08 -1.75
CA PRO A 230 11.00 9.27 -0.72
C PRO A 230 9.78 8.36 -0.89
N SER A 231 9.07 8.12 0.22
CA SER A 231 7.72 7.59 0.21
C SER A 231 6.68 8.71 0.27
N ILE A 232 5.52 8.49 -0.34
CA ILE A 232 4.38 9.42 -0.31
C ILE A 232 3.34 9.02 0.73
N GLY A 233 3.41 7.79 1.25
CA GLY A 233 2.47 7.29 2.22
C GLY A 233 2.49 5.76 2.29
N GLY A 234 1.47 5.22 2.91
CA GLY A 234 1.32 3.79 3.08
C GLY A 234 0.10 3.44 3.92
N LYS A 235 -0.01 2.16 4.25
CA LYS A 235 -1.07 1.63 5.11
C LYS A 235 -0.54 0.45 5.92
N ASP A 236 -0.93 0.42 7.19
CA ASP A 236 -0.62 -0.68 8.10
C ASP A 236 -1.88 -1.48 8.42
N SER A 237 -1.71 -2.77 8.58
CA SER A 237 -2.72 -3.67 9.13
C SER A 237 -2.08 -4.62 10.14
N MET A 238 -2.59 -4.60 11.37
CA MET A 238 -2.14 -5.45 12.47
C MET A 238 -3.27 -6.39 12.90
N SER A 239 -3.89 -7.04 11.92
CA SER A 239 -5.08 -7.88 12.10
C SER A 239 -4.87 -9.33 11.68
N GLY A 240 -3.66 -9.73 11.35
CA GLY A 240 -3.32 -11.10 11.04
C GLY A 240 -3.59 -12.05 12.20
N THR A 241 -3.93 -13.30 11.90
CA THR A 241 -4.19 -14.39 12.86
C THR A 241 -3.00 -15.32 12.94
#